data_8218403852eceedab9aa48af45d9072f
#
_entry.id   8218403852eceedab9aa48af45d9072f
#
_cell.length_a   1.000
_cell.length_b   1.000
_cell.length_c   1.000
_cell.angle_alpha   90.00
_cell.angle_beta   90.00
_cell.angle_gamma   90.00
#
_symmetry.space_group_name_H-M   'P 1'
#
loop_
_entity.id
_entity.type
_entity.pdbx_description
1 polymer ?
#
loop_
_entity_poly.entity_id
_entity_poly.type
_entity_poly.pdbx_seq_one_letter_code
_entity_poly.pdbx_strand_id
1 'polypeptide(L)'
;MAQEAPGRERAVAPPCETRRFADRIEAVTERGEIRLASGRIVKLAGVRGPDEPAQGAAAAALIESFRDHPVEVGATAGAPDRWGRLPAVVTAMTDAGPVDLARALVAAGAALVDAGEADRLCPPGLLGPEARARAWGLGLWRGGRYKPVAATDLDRLKGLVGRFALIEGRIRSVGERRQRTYLNFGTDWNTDLTVTIPKRTWRTMRDRGMTAALLRGRRVRARGLVEEWRGPAITIMAPELLEILDPDPGPSDADSAQRR
;
A
#
# COMPACT_ATOMS: atom_id res chain seq x y z
N MET A 1 18.22 -43.54 10.32
CA MET A 1 18.69 -42.43 9.49
C MET A 1 17.47 -41.67 9.01
N ALA A 2 17.15 -40.57 9.63
CA ALA A 2 16.02 -39.69 9.26
C ALA A 2 16.52 -38.72 8.18
N GLN A 3 15.92 -38.73 6.99
CA GLN A 3 16.14 -37.79 5.93
C GLN A 3 15.47 -36.45 6.30
N GLU A 4 16.27 -35.39 6.52
CA GLU A 4 15.80 -34.05 6.60
C GLU A 4 15.15 -33.65 5.26
N ALA A 5 13.90 -33.16 5.35
CA ALA A 5 13.21 -32.58 4.21
C ALA A 5 13.91 -31.30 3.77
N PRO A 6 14.13 -31.05 2.47
CA PRO A 6 14.77 -29.82 1.99
C PRO A 6 13.89 -28.62 2.34
N GLY A 7 14.49 -27.65 3.04
CA GLY A 7 13.86 -26.37 3.36
C GLY A 7 13.36 -25.71 2.09
N ARG A 8 12.09 -25.31 2.06
CA ARG A 8 11.51 -24.52 0.96
C ARG A 8 12.29 -23.21 0.88
N GLU A 9 13.12 -23.11 -0.13
CA GLU A 9 13.76 -21.85 -0.53
C GLU A 9 12.67 -20.78 -0.69
N ARG A 10 12.74 -19.71 0.10
CA ARG A 10 11.81 -18.59 -0.04
C ARG A 10 12.05 -18.00 -1.43
N ALA A 11 11.10 -18.14 -2.32
CA ALA A 11 11.15 -17.52 -3.64
C ALA A 11 11.42 -16.02 -3.48
N VAL A 12 12.55 -15.57 -3.99
CA VAL A 12 12.90 -14.13 -4.02
C VAL A 12 11.84 -13.45 -4.86
N ALA A 13 11.16 -12.44 -4.27
CA ALA A 13 10.18 -11.67 -5.00
C ALA A 13 10.82 -11.04 -6.24
N PRO A 14 10.16 -11.09 -7.41
CA PRO A 14 10.72 -10.49 -8.62
C PRO A 14 10.99 -9.00 -8.38
N PRO A 15 12.01 -8.42 -9.04
CA PRO A 15 12.37 -7.02 -8.86
C PRO A 15 11.18 -6.10 -9.18
N CYS A 16 11.06 -5.01 -8.46
CA CYS A 16 10.03 -3.99 -8.67
C CYS A 16 10.15 -3.31 -10.04
N GLU A 17 11.34 -3.26 -10.56
CA GLU A 17 11.71 -2.44 -11.72
C GLU A 17 11.95 -3.32 -12.93
N THR A 18 11.45 -2.87 -14.07
CA THR A 18 11.63 -3.55 -15.37
C THR A 18 12.79 -2.96 -16.17
N ARG A 19 13.09 -1.68 -15.98
CA ARG A 19 14.14 -0.93 -16.68
C ARG A 19 14.60 0.24 -15.82
N ARG A 20 15.89 0.54 -15.85
CA ARG A 20 16.51 1.72 -15.19
C ARG A 20 17.15 2.66 -16.20
N PHE A 21 17.13 3.95 -15.89
CA PHE A 21 17.84 5.00 -16.62
C PHE A 21 18.13 6.19 -15.72
N ALA A 22 19.17 6.95 -16.04
CA ALA A 22 19.51 8.18 -15.35
C ALA A 22 18.78 9.37 -16.00
N ASP A 23 18.38 10.37 -15.21
CA ASP A 23 17.77 11.61 -15.67
C ASP A 23 17.95 12.72 -14.60
N ARG A 24 17.23 13.83 -14.75
CA ARG A 24 17.14 14.93 -13.77
C ARG A 24 15.70 15.36 -13.61
N ILE A 25 15.35 15.87 -12.44
CA ILE A 25 14.03 16.48 -12.19
C ILE A 25 14.03 17.87 -12.82
N GLU A 26 13.09 18.13 -13.72
CA GLU A 26 12.86 19.45 -14.29
C GLU A 26 11.81 20.23 -13.48
N ALA A 27 10.69 19.59 -13.16
CA ALA A 27 9.60 20.20 -12.41
C ALA A 27 8.69 19.14 -11.77
N VAL A 28 7.87 19.59 -10.84
CA VAL A 28 6.71 18.83 -10.34
C VAL A 28 5.44 19.44 -10.94
N THR A 29 4.57 18.59 -11.49
CA THR A 29 3.29 19.02 -12.07
C THR A 29 2.28 19.36 -10.96
N GLU A 30 1.21 20.07 -11.29
CA GLU A 30 0.12 20.36 -10.35
C GLU A 30 -0.53 19.10 -9.75
N ARG A 31 -0.40 17.96 -10.44
CA ARG A 31 -0.90 16.65 -9.97
C ARG A 31 0.11 15.88 -9.13
N GLY A 32 1.30 16.47 -8.86
CA GLY A 32 2.36 15.83 -8.09
C GLY A 32 3.18 14.81 -8.87
N GLU A 33 3.09 14.78 -10.21
CA GLU A 33 3.94 13.95 -11.06
C GLU A 33 5.27 14.66 -11.29
N ILE A 34 6.34 13.91 -11.55
CA ILE A 34 7.66 14.44 -11.81
C ILE A 34 7.87 14.56 -13.33
N ARG A 35 8.12 15.77 -13.80
CA ARG A 35 8.63 15.98 -15.15
C ARG A 35 10.15 15.88 -15.12
N LEU A 36 10.69 15.03 -15.99
CA LEU A 36 12.13 14.85 -16.13
C LEU A 36 12.67 15.72 -17.26
N ALA A 37 13.98 16.01 -17.22
CA ALA A 37 14.68 16.79 -18.26
C ALA A 37 14.58 16.16 -19.66
N SER A 38 14.41 14.83 -19.74
CA SER A 38 14.12 14.12 -21.00
C SER A 38 12.70 14.36 -21.53
N GLY A 39 11.85 15.13 -20.84
CA GLY A 39 10.44 15.36 -21.17
C GLY A 39 9.49 14.25 -20.72
N ARG A 40 9.99 13.17 -20.12
CA ARG A 40 9.12 12.10 -19.57
C ARG A 40 8.39 12.56 -18.34
N ILE A 41 7.14 12.12 -18.19
CA ILE A 41 6.35 12.32 -16.96
C ILE A 41 6.38 11.03 -16.15
N VAL A 42 6.82 11.12 -14.91
CA VAL A 42 6.91 10.00 -13.96
C VAL A 42 5.89 10.15 -12.86
N LYS A 43 5.15 9.07 -12.60
CA LYS A 43 4.33 8.91 -11.40
C LYS A 43 5.09 8.03 -10.42
N LEU A 44 5.35 8.54 -9.21
CA LEU A 44 6.01 7.74 -8.18
C LEU A 44 5.18 6.50 -7.84
N ALA A 45 5.82 5.35 -7.92
CA ALA A 45 5.23 4.08 -7.54
C ALA A 45 5.14 3.94 -6.01
N GLY A 46 4.16 3.18 -5.54
CA GLY A 46 4.00 2.85 -4.12
C GLY A 46 3.42 3.96 -3.26
N VAL A 47 3.15 5.13 -3.83
CA VAL A 47 2.62 6.28 -3.08
C VAL A 47 1.50 7.00 -3.81
N ARG A 48 0.68 7.67 -3.02
CA ARG A 48 -0.40 8.56 -3.46
C ARG A 48 -0.26 9.90 -2.76
N GLY A 49 -0.42 10.99 -3.49
CA GLY A 49 -0.61 12.33 -2.94
C GLY A 49 -1.95 12.47 -2.19
N PRO A 50 -2.16 13.58 -1.49
CA PRO A 50 -3.44 13.88 -0.85
C PRO A 50 -4.57 14.03 -1.87
N ASP A 51 -5.82 13.81 -1.42
CA ASP A 51 -7.01 13.99 -2.25
C ASP A 51 -7.25 15.48 -2.60
N GLU A 52 -6.77 16.39 -1.76
CA GLU A 52 -6.89 17.83 -1.94
C GLU A 52 -5.59 18.40 -2.49
N PRO A 53 -5.59 19.01 -3.70
CA PRO A 53 -4.36 19.53 -4.34
C PRO A 53 -3.59 20.53 -3.46
N ALA A 54 -4.30 21.38 -2.69
CA ALA A 54 -3.68 22.34 -1.79
C ALA A 54 -2.77 21.70 -0.73
N GLN A 55 -3.01 20.44 -0.35
CA GLN A 55 -2.17 19.68 0.58
C GLN A 55 -0.94 19.05 -0.12
N GLY A 56 -0.87 19.09 -1.43
CA GLY A 56 0.23 18.54 -2.24
C GLY A 56 1.49 19.40 -2.26
N ALA A 57 1.42 20.67 -1.83
CA ALA A 57 2.53 21.61 -1.90
C ALA A 57 3.80 21.13 -1.16
N ALA A 58 3.62 20.50 0.01
CA ALA A 58 4.75 19.97 0.78
C ALA A 58 5.45 18.81 0.06
N ALA A 59 4.67 17.95 -0.63
CA ALA A 59 5.23 16.86 -1.44
C ALA A 59 5.99 17.42 -2.64
N ALA A 60 5.42 18.39 -3.35
CA ALA A 60 6.08 19.05 -4.48
C ALA A 60 7.39 19.73 -4.06
N ALA A 61 7.38 20.51 -2.98
CA ALA A 61 8.57 21.16 -2.45
C ALA A 61 9.67 20.16 -2.06
N LEU A 62 9.31 19.04 -1.43
CA LEU A 62 10.26 17.98 -1.10
C LEU A 62 10.88 17.35 -2.36
N ILE A 63 10.09 17.07 -3.39
CA ILE A 63 10.61 16.52 -4.65
C ILE A 63 11.53 17.56 -5.33
N GLU A 64 11.13 18.83 -5.37
CA GLU A 64 11.90 19.90 -5.99
C GLU A 64 13.22 20.19 -5.29
N SER A 65 13.35 19.89 -4.00
CA SER A 65 14.63 20.00 -3.30
C SER A 65 15.72 19.06 -3.84
N PHE A 66 15.35 18.07 -4.66
CA PHE A 66 16.28 17.17 -5.34
C PHE A 66 16.54 17.53 -6.81
N ARG A 67 16.08 18.70 -7.30
CA ARG A 67 16.21 19.11 -8.71
C ARG A 67 17.64 19.12 -9.21
N ASP A 68 18.57 19.58 -8.39
CA ASP A 68 19.98 19.72 -8.77
C ASP A 68 20.75 18.39 -8.71
N HIS A 69 20.12 17.32 -8.18
CA HIS A 69 20.73 16.02 -8.09
C HIS A 69 20.40 15.14 -9.31
N PRO A 70 21.34 14.30 -9.78
CA PRO A 70 21.01 13.23 -10.71
C PRO A 70 19.99 12.28 -10.09
N VAL A 71 19.05 11.77 -10.87
CA VAL A 71 18.10 10.75 -10.41
C VAL A 71 18.27 9.47 -11.22
N GLU A 72 18.17 8.34 -10.54
CA GLU A 72 17.96 7.03 -11.14
C GLU A 72 16.47 6.72 -11.14
N VAL A 73 15.93 6.40 -12.32
CA VAL A 73 14.51 6.11 -12.53
C VAL A 73 14.34 4.65 -12.87
N GLY A 74 13.74 3.90 -11.96
CA GLY A 74 13.41 2.48 -12.13
C GLY A 74 11.94 2.31 -12.54
N ALA A 75 11.66 2.10 -13.84
CA ALA A 75 10.30 1.89 -14.31
C ALA A 75 9.70 0.61 -13.73
N THR A 76 8.49 0.70 -13.17
CA THR A 76 7.77 -0.46 -12.61
C THR A 76 6.76 -1.06 -13.59
N ALA A 77 6.58 -0.43 -14.75
CA ALA A 77 5.78 -0.91 -15.86
C ALA A 77 6.58 -0.83 -17.17
N GLY A 78 6.23 -1.68 -18.15
CA GLY A 78 6.91 -1.72 -19.45
C GLY A 78 6.62 -0.52 -20.33
N ALA A 79 5.51 0.21 -20.09
CA ALA A 79 5.07 1.37 -20.85
C ALA A 79 4.40 2.40 -19.94
N PRO A 80 4.32 3.67 -20.38
CA PRO A 80 3.49 4.67 -19.72
C PRO A 80 2.01 4.27 -19.70
N ASP A 81 1.29 4.81 -18.73
CA ASP A 81 -0.15 4.65 -18.65
C ASP A 81 -0.88 5.45 -19.74
N ARG A 82 -2.22 5.34 -19.78
CA ARG A 82 -3.07 6.04 -20.78
C ARG A 82 -2.96 7.58 -20.74
N TRP A 83 -2.36 8.14 -19.72
CA TRP A 83 -2.09 9.58 -19.58
C TRP A 83 -0.63 9.94 -19.86
N GLY A 84 0.18 9.00 -20.40
CA GLY A 84 1.58 9.21 -20.72
C GLY A 84 2.52 9.20 -19.51
N ARG A 85 2.07 8.78 -18.34
CA ARG A 85 2.87 8.76 -17.11
C ARG A 85 3.54 7.40 -16.93
N LEU A 86 4.83 7.41 -16.67
CA LEU A 86 5.61 6.20 -16.40
C LEU A 86 5.59 5.93 -14.89
N PRO A 87 4.94 4.85 -14.40
CA PRO A 87 5.08 4.46 -13.01
C PRO A 87 6.51 4.03 -12.71
N ALA A 88 7.16 4.66 -11.73
CA ALA A 88 8.56 4.38 -11.43
C ALA A 88 8.92 4.62 -9.97
N VAL A 89 9.95 3.92 -9.51
CA VAL A 89 10.76 4.26 -8.35
C VAL A 89 11.77 5.32 -8.81
N VAL A 90 11.93 6.40 -8.05
CA VAL A 90 12.90 7.47 -8.34
C VAL A 90 13.82 7.62 -7.14
N THR A 91 15.11 7.50 -7.39
CA THR A 91 16.16 7.64 -6.39
C THR A 91 17.06 8.83 -6.75
N ALA A 92 17.10 9.84 -5.89
CA ALA A 92 18.03 10.95 -6.03
C ALA A 92 19.42 10.56 -5.51
N MET A 93 20.44 10.88 -6.28
CA MET A 93 21.85 10.61 -5.94
C MET A 93 22.44 11.86 -5.30
N THR A 94 22.43 11.93 -3.96
CA THR A 94 22.94 13.06 -3.19
C THR A 94 24.34 12.77 -2.63
N ASP A 95 25.03 13.82 -2.19
CA ASP A 95 26.35 13.68 -1.53
C ASP A 95 26.29 12.85 -0.24
N ALA A 96 25.14 12.83 0.44
CA ALA A 96 24.89 12.01 1.63
C ALA A 96 24.49 10.57 1.28
N GLY A 97 24.35 10.24 -0.02
CA GLY A 97 23.94 8.92 -0.51
C GLY A 97 22.62 8.92 -1.26
N PRO A 98 22.16 7.75 -1.73
CA PRO A 98 20.93 7.62 -2.51
C PRO A 98 19.68 7.82 -1.61
N VAL A 99 18.72 8.60 -2.10
CA VAL A 99 17.45 8.90 -1.44
C VAL A 99 16.28 8.44 -2.31
N ASP A 100 15.53 7.45 -1.85
CA ASP A 100 14.28 7.04 -2.48
C ASP A 100 13.19 8.09 -2.20
N LEU A 101 12.67 8.73 -3.26
CA LEU A 101 11.73 9.84 -3.14
C LEU A 101 10.38 9.41 -2.55
N ALA A 102 9.88 8.21 -2.88
CA ALA A 102 8.64 7.70 -2.31
C ALA A 102 8.78 7.52 -0.80
N ARG A 103 9.89 6.94 -0.35
CA ARG A 103 10.20 6.77 1.07
C ARG A 103 10.36 8.11 1.79
N ALA A 104 11.03 9.08 1.19
CA ALA A 104 11.21 10.42 1.76
C ALA A 104 9.86 11.11 1.96
N LEU A 105 8.98 11.08 0.95
CA LEU A 105 7.64 11.65 1.01
C LEU A 105 6.79 11.01 2.12
N VAL A 106 6.79 9.69 2.20
CA VAL A 106 6.02 8.95 3.21
C VAL A 106 6.55 9.23 4.62
N ALA A 107 7.88 9.28 4.80
CA ALA A 107 8.51 9.56 6.09
C ALA A 107 8.21 11.00 6.57
N ALA A 108 8.09 11.96 5.65
CA ALA A 108 7.68 13.33 5.96
C ALA A 108 6.16 13.47 6.18
N GLY A 109 5.37 12.43 5.94
CA GLY A 109 3.91 12.49 5.94
C GLY A 109 3.34 13.29 4.78
N ALA A 110 4.10 13.48 3.69
CA ALA A 110 3.68 14.24 2.52
C ALA A 110 2.95 13.38 1.47
N ALA A 111 2.99 12.06 1.63
CA ALA A 111 2.27 11.09 0.80
C ALA A 111 1.77 9.91 1.63
N LEU A 112 0.80 9.18 1.07
CA LEU A 112 0.22 7.97 1.62
C LEU A 112 0.76 6.75 0.87
N VAL A 113 0.91 5.62 1.54
CA VAL A 113 1.28 4.36 0.90
C VAL A 113 0.10 3.80 0.13
N ASP A 114 0.28 3.62 -1.19
CA ASP A 114 -0.72 3.06 -2.10
C ASP A 114 -0.04 2.34 -3.27
N ALA A 115 -0.35 1.09 -3.48
CA ALA A 115 0.14 0.33 -4.64
C ALA A 115 -0.63 0.67 -5.95
N GLY A 116 -1.74 1.43 -5.85
CA GLY A 116 -2.62 1.67 -6.99
C GLY A 116 -3.18 0.37 -7.55
N GLU A 117 -3.04 0.17 -8.86
CA GLU A 117 -3.48 -1.06 -9.55
C GLU A 117 -2.41 -2.18 -9.55
N ALA A 118 -1.22 -1.92 -8.99
CA ALA A 118 -0.15 -2.91 -8.93
C ALA A 118 -0.48 -4.04 -7.95
N ASP A 119 -0.02 -5.25 -8.27
CA ASP A 119 -0.25 -6.46 -7.46
C ASP A 119 0.74 -6.62 -6.30
N ARG A 120 1.61 -5.63 -6.12
CA ARG A 120 2.60 -5.53 -5.02
C ARG A 120 2.95 -4.07 -4.76
N LEU A 121 3.41 -3.80 -3.55
CA LEU A 121 3.93 -2.49 -3.18
C LEU A 121 5.38 -2.34 -3.66
N CYS A 122 5.63 -1.32 -4.48
CA CYS A 122 6.94 -0.95 -5.00
C CYS A 122 7.20 0.55 -4.77
N PRO A 123 8.32 0.94 -4.14
CA PRO A 123 9.31 0.07 -3.52
C PRO A 123 8.75 -0.62 -2.26
N PRO A 124 9.35 -1.73 -1.81
CA PRO A 124 8.91 -2.39 -0.58
C PRO A 124 9.28 -1.60 0.67
N GLY A 125 8.62 -1.90 1.80
CA GLY A 125 8.97 -1.35 3.10
C GLY A 125 8.53 0.09 3.36
N LEU A 126 7.57 0.65 2.61
CA LEU A 126 7.03 1.99 2.82
C LEU A 126 6.10 2.09 4.05
N LEU A 127 5.49 1.00 4.49
CA LEU A 127 4.55 0.99 5.61
C LEU A 127 5.19 1.39 6.94
N GLY A 128 6.46 1.03 7.17
CA GLY A 128 7.18 1.39 8.39
C GLY A 128 7.40 2.91 8.54
N PRO A 129 7.98 3.59 7.54
CA PRO A 129 8.06 5.06 7.52
C PRO A 129 6.70 5.73 7.69
N GLU A 130 5.64 5.25 7.01
CA GLU A 130 4.29 5.79 7.16
C GLU A 130 3.76 5.63 8.59
N ALA A 131 3.95 4.47 9.21
CA ALA A 131 3.52 4.22 10.58
C ALA A 131 4.18 5.19 11.57
N ARG A 132 5.47 5.50 11.38
CA ARG A 132 6.18 6.52 12.18
C ARG A 132 5.65 7.92 11.93
N ALA A 133 5.48 8.33 10.65
CA ALA A 133 4.93 9.63 10.31
C ALA A 133 3.53 9.82 10.91
N ARG A 134 2.69 8.78 10.87
CA ARG A 134 1.37 8.77 11.48
C ARG A 134 1.43 8.88 13.00
N ALA A 135 2.30 8.12 13.66
CA ALA A 135 2.45 8.14 15.11
C ALA A 135 2.90 9.52 15.62
N TRP A 136 3.74 10.24 14.86
CA TRP A 136 4.23 11.57 15.19
C TRP A 136 3.35 12.70 14.66
N GLY A 137 2.26 12.40 13.95
CA GLY A 137 1.35 13.41 13.39
C GLY A 137 2.00 14.30 12.35
N LEU A 138 2.93 13.78 11.52
CA LEU A 138 3.63 14.56 10.51
C LEU A 138 2.75 14.81 9.27
N GLY A 139 2.90 15.98 8.65
CA GLY A 139 2.27 16.32 7.38
C GLY A 139 0.76 16.02 7.35
N LEU A 140 0.32 15.16 6.47
CA LEU A 140 -1.08 14.75 6.28
C LEU A 140 -1.70 14.11 7.52
N TRP A 141 -0.88 13.61 8.45
CA TRP A 141 -1.34 12.96 9.68
C TRP A 141 -1.69 13.91 10.80
N ARG A 142 -1.37 15.22 10.69
CA ARG A 142 -1.75 16.26 11.70
C ARG A 142 -3.26 16.41 11.83
N GLY A 143 -3.96 16.34 10.69
CA GLY A 143 -5.42 16.46 10.64
C GLY A 143 -6.14 15.15 10.91
N GLY A 144 -7.48 15.22 11.00
CA GLY A 144 -8.35 14.05 11.16
C GLY A 144 -8.62 13.28 9.87
N ARG A 145 -8.31 13.87 8.69
CA ARG A 145 -8.74 13.38 7.38
C ARG A 145 -8.23 11.96 7.08
N TYR A 146 -6.97 11.66 7.34
CA TYR A 146 -6.34 10.38 7.05
C TYR A 146 -6.19 9.46 8.27
N LYS A 147 -6.74 9.85 9.42
CA LYS A 147 -6.81 8.93 10.56
C LYS A 147 -7.61 7.69 10.20
N PRO A 148 -7.19 6.50 10.62
CA PRO A 148 -7.94 5.28 10.37
C PRO A 148 -9.39 5.41 10.82
N VAL A 149 -10.32 4.92 9.99
CA VAL A 149 -11.76 4.92 10.24
C VAL A 149 -12.16 3.53 10.73
N ALA A 150 -13.03 3.45 11.72
CA ALA A 150 -13.56 2.16 12.17
C ALA A 150 -14.44 1.54 11.06
N ALA A 151 -14.29 0.25 10.82
CA ALA A 151 -15.10 -0.50 9.85
C ALA A 151 -16.62 -0.46 10.15
N THR A 152 -16.98 -0.12 11.40
CA THR A 152 -18.36 0.02 11.88
C THR A 152 -18.92 1.45 11.74
N ASP A 153 -18.08 2.43 11.40
CA ASP A 153 -18.50 3.82 11.21
C ASP A 153 -18.98 4.03 9.75
N LEU A 154 -20.16 3.46 9.47
CA LEU A 154 -20.70 3.39 8.11
C LEU A 154 -21.01 4.76 7.53
N ASP A 155 -21.45 5.72 8.34
CA ASP A 155 -21.77 7.07 7.86
C ASP A 155 -20.50 7.79 7.40
N ARG A 156 -19.42 7.68 8.17
CA ARG A 156 -18.12 8.22 7.78
C ARG A 156 -17.58 7.53 6.54
N LEU A 157 -17.72 6.20 6.41
CA LEU A 157 -17.29 5.44 5.25
C LEU A 157 -18.05 5.85 3.98
N LYS A 158 -19.36 6.05 4.06
CA LYS A 158 -20.18 6.56 2.94
C LYS A 158 -19.72 7.95 2.50
N GLY A 159 -19.39 8.83 3.44
CA GLY A 159 -18.83 10.16 3.16
C GLY A 159 -17.42 10.14 2.53
N LEU A 160 -16.77 8.98 2.50
CA LEU A 160 -15.45 8.77 1.90
C LEU A 160 -15.49 8.09 0.53
N VAL A 161 -16.67 7.80 -0.02
CA VAL A 161 -16.78 7.23 -1.39
C VAL A 161 -16.03 8.11 -2.39
N GLY A 162 -15.21 7.48 -3.25
CA GLY A 162 -14.31 8.15 -4.18
C GLY A 162 -13.01 8.68 -3.57
N ARG A 163 -12.80 8.54 -2.27
CA ARG A 163 -11.61 9.02 -1.55
C ARG A 163 -10.78 7.87 -0.98
N PHE A 164 -9.49 8.12 -0.81
CA PHE A 164 -8.59 7.15 -0.18
C PHE A 164 -8.76 7.14 1.35
N ALA A 165 -8.80 5.95 1.94
CA ALA A 165 -8.94 5.78 3.38
C ALA A 165 -8.08 4.62 3.92
N LEU A 166 -7.75 4.72 5.21
CA LEU A 166 -7.29 3.62 6.04
C LEU A 166 -8.48 3.21 6.91
N ILE A 167 -8.85 1.92 6.86
CA ILE A 167 -9.99 1.40 7.62
C ILE A 167 -9.52 0.30 8.56
N GLU A 168 -9.89 0.37 9.81
CA GLU A 168 -9.56 -0.63 10.82
C GLU A 168 -10.82 -1.35 11.30
N GLY A 169 -10.71 -2.66 11.41
CA GLY A 169 -11.81 -3.45 11.95
C GLY A 169 -11.42 -4.91 12.15
N ARG A 170 -12.33 -5.66 12.80
CA ARG A 170 -12.19 -7.10 13.01
C ARG A 170 -12.94 -7.84 11.91
N ILE A 171 -12.24 -8.72 11.20
CA ILE A 171 -12.84 -9.54 10.15
C ILE A 171 -13.82 -10.54 10.78
N ARG A 172 -15.10 -10.43 10.44
CA ARG A 172 -16.14 -11.35 10.91
C ARG A 172 -16.14 -12.66 10.12
N SER A 173 -16.08 -12.55 8.79
CA SER A 173 -16.07 -13.72 7.93
C SER A 173 -15.21 -13.51 6.68
N VAL A 174 -14.71 -14.63 6.14
CA VAL A 174 -13.95 -14.65 4.89
C VAL A 174 -14.69 -15.55 3.91
N GLY A 175 -15.10 -15.00 2.78
CA GLY A 175 -15.82 -15.71 1.72
C GLY A 175 -14.96 -15.85 0.47
N GLU A 176 -14.42 -17.05 0.22
CA GLU A 176 -13.70 -17.30 -1.03
C GLU A 176 -14.69 -17.64 -2.15
N ARG A 177 -14.60 -16.92 -3.28
CA ARG A 177 -15.37 -17.16 -4.49
C ARG A 177 -14.43 -17.37 -5.69
N ARG A 178 -14.99 -17.69 -6.83
CA ARG A 178 -14.22 -18.02 -8.03
C ARG A 178 -13.26 -16.91 -8.46
N GLN A 179 -13.71 -15.66 -8.45
CA GLN A 179 -12.95 -14.51 -8.95
C GLN A 179 -12.34 -13.64 -7.85
N ARG A 180 -12.97 -13.58 -6.67
CA ARG A 180 -12.58 -12.69 -5.57
C ARG A 180 -12.74 -13.40 -4.23
N THR A 181 -11.98 -12.94 -3.25
CA THR A 181 -12.18 -13.24 -1.83
C THR A 181 -12.75 -11.99 -1.17
N TYR A 182 -13.68 -12.18 -0.24
CA TYR A 182 -14.40 -11.13 0.47
C TYR A 182 -14.08 -11.21 1.96
N LEU A 183 -13.67 -10.10 2.55
CA LEU A 183 -13.54 -9.96 4.00
C LEU A 183 -14.71 -9.09 4.45
N ASN A 184 -15.61 -9.65 5.26
CA ASN A 184 -16.79 -8.95 5.77
C ASN A 184 -16.55 -8.54 7.22
N PHE A 185 -16.96 -7.33 7.57
CA PHE A 185 -16.75 -6.73 8.89
C PHE A 185 -18.02 -6.68 9.73
N GLY A 186 -19.17 -6.84 9.13
CA GLY A 186 -20.47 -6.88 9.82
C GLY A 186 -21.31 -8.10 9.46
N THR A 187 -22.60 -8.06 9.76
CA THR A 187 -23.58 -9.14 9.54
C THR A 187 -24.34 -8.98 8.24
N ASP A 188 -24.51 -7.75 7.79
CA ASP A 188 -25.26 -7.42 6.59
C ASP A 188 -24.29 -6.94 5.48
N TRP A 189 -23.99 -7.83 4.56
CA TRP A 189 -23.10 -7.57 3.43
C TRP A 189 -23.68 -6.55 2.41
N ASN A 190 -24.95 -6.14 2.54
CA ASN A 190 -25.53 -5.10 1.71
C ASN A 190 -25.26 -3.68 2.23
N THR A 191 -24.95 -3.54 3.51
CA THR A 191 -24.78 -2.24 4.16
C THR A 191 -23.41 -2.09 4.82
N ASP A 192 -22.84 -3.20 5.30
CA ASP A 192 -21.58 -3.18 6.02
C ASP A 192 -20.36 -3.09 5.09
N LEU A 193 -19.24 -2.65 5.65
CA LEU A 193 -17.97 -2.63 4.92
C LEU A 193 -17.60 -4.02 4.39
N THR A 194 -17.23 -4.05 3.12
CA THR A 194 -16.64 -5.23 2.49
C THR A 194 -15.27 -4.90 1.90
N VAL A 195 -14.24 -5.68 2.25
CA VAL A 195 -12.94 -5.64 1.57
C VAL A 195 -12.89 -6.77 0.57
N THR A 196 -12.60 -6.44 -0.70
CA THR A 196 -12.50 -7.42 -1.78
C THR A 196 -11.03 -7.62 -2.18
N ILE A 197 -10.67 -8.85 -2.51
CA ILE A 197 -9.32 -9.23 -2.90
C ILE A 197 -9.39 -10.04 -4.20
N PRO A 198 -8.78 -9.58 -5.31
CA PRO A 198 -8.72 -10.34 -6.57
C PRO A 198 -8.06 -11.70 -6.36
N LYS A 199 -8.47 -12.71 -7.13
CA LYS A 199 -7.98 -14.09 -6.94
C LYS A 199 -6.46 -14.22 -7.08
N ARG A 200 -5.85 -13.39 -7.96
CA ARG A 200 -4.38 -13.33 -8.11
C ARG A 200 -3.72 -12.88 -6.81
N THR A 201 -4.16 -11.74 -6.27
CA THR A 201 -3.65 -11.19 -5.01
C THR A 201 -3.88 -12.14 -3.84
N TRP A 202 -5.07 -12.75 -3.77
CA TRP A 202 -5.39 -13.74 -2.73
C TRP A 202 -4.47 -14.95 -2.77
N ARG A 203 -4.08 -15.44 -3.97
CA ARG A 203 -3.10 -16.52 -4.11
C ARG A 203 -1.75 -16.12 -3.52
N THR A 204 -1.25 -14.93 -3.87
CA THR A 204 0.00 -14.41 -3.30
C THR A 204 -0.08 -14.26 -1.78
N MET A 205 -1.22 -13.81 -1.23
CA MET A 205 -1.44 -13.73 0.21
C MET A 205 -1.37 -15.10 0.87
N ARG A 206 -2.02 -16.11 0.29
CA ARG A 206 -1.98 -17.49 0.80
C ARG A 206 -0.57 -18.09 0.76
N ASP A 207 0.17 -17.84 -0.31
CA ASP A 207 1.56 -18.31 -0.45
C ASP A 207 2.48 -17.70 0.62
N ARG A 208 2.09 -16.51 1.16
CA ARG A 208 2.72 -15.86 2.31
C ARG A 208 2.12 -16.27 3.67
N GLY A 209 1.23 -17.26 3.72
CA GLY A 209 0.60 -17.75 4.94
C GLY A 209 -0.67 -17.03 5.37
N MET A 210 -1.14 -15.99 4.66
CA MET A 210 -2.40 -15.31 4.95
C MET A 210 -3.58 -16.13 4.45
N THR A 211 -4.07 -17.05 5.27
CA THR A 211 -5.22 -17.90 4.94
C THR A 211 -6.53 -17.34 5.47
N ALA A 212 -7.67 -17.82 4.96
CA ALA A 212 -8.99 -17.46 5.45
C ALA A 212 -9.16 -17.79 6.95
N ALA A 213 -8.61 -18.91 7.40
CA ALA A 213 -8.63 -19.32 8.80
C ALA A 213 -7.83 -18.34 9.69
N LEU A 214 -6.63 -17.95 9.24
CA LEU A 214 -5.80 -16.96 9.94
C LEU A 214 -6.49 -15.61 10.05
N LEU A 215 -7.11 -15.12 8.97
CA LEU A 215 -7.70 -13.79 8.92
C LEU A 215 -9.02 -13.66 9.69
N ARG A 216 -9.79 -14.75 9.81
CA ARG A 216 -11.06 -14.71 10.54
C ARG A 216 -10.85 -14.31 12.00
N GLY A 217 -11.59 -13.31 12.46
CA GLY A 217 -11.50 -12.77 13.81
C GLY A 217 -10.32 -11.83 14.04
N ARG A 218 -9.40 -11.66 13.08
CA ARG A 218 -8.27 -10.73 13.24
C ARG A 218 -8.71 -9.28 13.08
N ARG A 219 -8.07 -8.42 13.84
CA ARG A 219 -8.12 -6.97 13.62
C ARG A 219 -7.11 -6.62 12.53
N VAL A 220 -7.60 -5.94 11.50
CA VAL A 220 -6.78 -5.56 10.34
C VAL A 220 -6.93 -4.08 10.04
N ARG A 221 -5.95 -3.55 9.31
CA ARG A 221 -6.03 -2.26 8.61
C ARG A 221 -5.99 -2.53 7.11
N ALA A 222 -7.08 -2.16 6.43
CA ALA A 222 -7.17 -2.12 4.97
C ALA A 222 -6.98 -0.68 4.49
N ARG A 223 -6.37 -0.51 3.33
CA ARG A 223 -6.19 0.82 2.71
C ARG A 223 -6.52 0.78 1.23
N GLY A 224 -7.15 1.83 0.73
CA GLY A 224 -7.54 1.94 -0.67
C GLY A 224 -8.57 3.03 -0.90
N LEU A 225 -9.01 3.15 -2.15
CA LEU A 225 -10.16 3.96 -2.50
C LEU A 225 -11.43 3.31 -1.96
N VAL A 226 -12.25 4.11 -1.31
CA VAL A 226 -13.59 3.66 -0.89
C VAL A 226 -14.51 3.73 -2.10
N GLU A 227 -15.08 2.59 -2.45
CA GLU A 227 -16.04 2.43 -3.54
C GLU A 227 -17.44 2.18 -2.96
N GLU A 228 -18.47 2.49 -3.72
CA GLU A 228 -19.84 2.10 -3.39
C GLU A 228 -20.20 0.83 -4.15
N TRP A 229 -20.37 -0.26 -3.41
CA TRP A 229 -20.82 -1.55 -3.96
C TRP A 229 -21.80 -2.20 -2.99
N ARG A 230 -23.08 -1.81 -3.08
CA ARG A 230 -24.14 -2.07 -2.09
C ARG A 230 -23.89 -1.31 -0.78
N GLY A 231 -22.83 -1.64 -0.02
CA GLY A 231 -22.25 -0.85 1.06
C GLY A 231 -20.86 -0.31 0.69
N PRO A 232 -20.17 0.36 1.62
CA PRO A 232 -18.78 0.79 1.42
C PRO A 232 -17.87 -0.40 1.11
N ALA A 233 -17.00 -0.26 0.12
CA ALA A 233 -16.09 -1.32 -0.27
C ALA A 233 -14.68 -0.79 -0.52
N ILE A 234 -13.66 -1.63 -0.29
CA ILE A 234 -12.26 -1.39 -0.70
C ILE A 234 -11.76 -2.62 -1.44
N THR A 235 -11.02 -2.40 -2.53
CA THR A 235 -10.33 -3.48 -3.26
C THR A 235 -8.84 -3.49 -2.89
N ILE A 236 -8.34 -4.62 -2.37
CA ILE A 236 -6.93 -4.84 -2.04
C ILE A 236 -6.23 -5.43 -3.26
N MET A 237 -5.46 -4.61 -3.97
CA MET A 237 -4.74 -5.04 -5.17
C MET A 237 -3.38 -5.67 -4.84
N ALA A 238 -2.72 -5.23 -3.77
CA ALA A 238 -1.44 -5.75 -3.29
C ALA A 238 -1.58 -6.28 -1.86
N PRO A 239 -0.94 -7.40 -1.49
CA PRO A 239 -1.01 -7.99 -0.15
C PRO A 239 -0.65 -7.01 0.97
N GLU A 240 0.31 -6.13 0.71
CA GLU A 240 0.82 -5.14 1.67
C GLU A 240 -0.24 -4.08 2.07
N LEU A 241 -1.32 -3.93 1.28
CA LEU A 241 -2.41 -2.99 1.59
C LEU A 241 -3.39 -3.52 2.65
N LEU A 242 -3.18 -4.75 3.14
CA LEU A 242 -3.88 -5.33 4.28
C LEU A 242 -2.87 -5.68 5.38
N GLU A 243 -2.87 -4.92 6.46
CA GLU A 243 -2.02 -5.12 7.64
C GLU A 243 -2.79 -5.86 8.74
N ILE A 244 -2.20 -6.90 9.34
CA ILE A 244 -2.75 -7.54 10.55
C ILE A 244 -2.25 -6.73 11.74
N LEU A 245 -3.16 -6.27 12.61
CA LEU A 245 -2.85 -5.41 13.75
C LEU A 245 -2.77 -6.17 15.07
N ASP A 246 -3.38 -7.36 15.13
CA ASP A 246 -3.24 -8.21 16.31
C ASP A 246 -1.81 -8.77 16.39
N PRO A 247 -1.22 -8.91 17.58
CA PRO A 247 0.04 -9.63 17.73
C PRO A 247 -0.08 -11.03 17.15
N ASP A 248 1.01 -11.55 16.60
CA ASP A 248 1.05 -12.93 16.14
C ASP A 248 0.67 -13.86 17.31
N PRO A 249 -0.35 -14.74 17.19
CA PRO A 249 -0.54 -15.75 18.19
C PRO A 249 0.70 -16.61 18.15
N GLY A 250 1.55 -16.47 19.17
CA GLY A 250 2.68 -17.39 19.35
C GLY A 250 2.23 -18.85 19.17
N PRO A 251 3.15 -19.80 19.06
CA PRO A 251 2.79 -21.21 18.88
C PRO A 251 1.72 -21.55 19.93
N SER A 252 0.53 -21.91 19.45
CA SER A 252 -0.62 -22.16 20.29
C SER A 252 -0.26 -23.31 21.23
N ASP A 253 -0.60 -23.18 22.52
CA ASP A 253 -0.50 -24.25 23.56
C ASP A 253 -1.29 -25.52 23.19
N ALA A 254 -1.81 -25.63 21.99
CA ALA A 254 -2.48 -26.83 21.47
C ALA A 254 -1.54 -28.05 21.31
N ASP A 255 -0.21 -27.81 21.25
CA ASP A 255 0.77 -28.93 21.18
C ASP A 255 1.17 -29.48 22.54
N SER A 256 0.80 -28.81 23.63
CA SER A 256 1.06 -29.29 25.01
C SER A 256 0.04 -30.31 25.52
N ALA A 257 -1.13 -30.41 24.87
CA ALA A 257 -2.17 -31.35 25.28
C ALA A 257 -2.02 -32.77 24.67
N GLN A 258 -1.15 -32.93 23.66
CA GLN A 258 -0.90 -34.24 23.03
C GLN A 258 0.32 -34.98 23.56
N ARG A 259 1.00 -34.46 24.58
CA ARG A 259 2.16 -35.09 25.23
C ARG A 259 1.91 -35.48 26.71
N ARG A 260 0.64 -35.69 27.08
CA ARG A 260 0.33 -36.28 28.40
C ARG A 260 -0.42 -37.60 28.24
#